data_a26d1f8f102b083736dc8d242feae94b
#
_entry.id   a26d1f8f102b083736dc8d242feae94b
#
_cell.length_a   1.000
_cell.length_b   1.000
_cell.length_c   1.000
_cell.angle_alpha   90.00
_cell.angle_beta   90.00
_cell.angle_gamma   90.00
#
_symmetry.space_group_name_H-M   'P 1'
#
loop_
_entity.id
_entity.type
_entity.pdbx_description
1 polymer ?
#
loop_
_entity_poly.entity_id
_entity_poly.type
_entity_poly.pdbx_seq_one_letter_code
_entity_poly.pdbx_strand_id
1 'polypeptide(L)'
;MSYIPFEEVVKFHGHLCGGVASGYALGKYAMELIGAKPGDPLYAVVEFQNCMTDAIQMVTGCTTGKGNLVVRNLDKGAITLVKKETGKGVRVVIDNMHITGETPEELAKNIIEADPKTTCTYREATLEVPARRPKKLIKCDKCGETFSEYVAENVDGKILCPDCIK
;
A
#
# COMPACT_ATOMS: atom_id res chain seq x y z
N MET A 1 -14.68 6.36 14.23
CA MET A 1 -13.23 6.57 13.97
C MET A 1 -13.07 7.75 13.03
N SER A 2 -12.14 8.67 13.31
CA SER A 2 -11.88 9.77 12.37
C SER A 2 -10.70 9.34 11.47
N TYR A 3 -11.01 8.98 10.23
CA TYR A 3 -10.01 8.82 9.19
C TYR A 3 -9.57 10.18 8.65
N ILE A 4 -8.47 10.20 7.93
CA ILE A 4 -8.04 11.40 7.19
C ILE A 4 -9.18 11.84 6.25
N PRO A 5 -9.52 13.14 6.17
CA PRO A 5 -10.52 13.63 5.21
C PRO A 5 -10.14 13.29 3.76
N PHE A 6 -11.13 12.98 2.94
CA PHE A 6 -10.90 12.60 1.54
C PHE A 6 -10.22 13.71 0.75
N GLU A 7 -10.54 14.96 1.04
CA GLU A 7 -9.94 16.14 0.42
C GLU A 7 -8.42 16.21 0.62
N GLU A 8 -7.92 15.79 1.78
CA GLU A 8 -6.48 15.73 2.05
C GLU A 8 -5.80 14.62 1.22
N VAL A 9 -6.52 13.52 0.95
CA VAL A 9 -6.01 12.46 0.08
C VAL A 9 -5.95 12.93 -1.37
N VAL A 10 -6.98 13.63 -1.85
CA VAL A 10 -7.00 14.25 -3.18
C VAL A 10 -5.88 15.26 -3.34
N LYS A 11 -5.66 16.10 -2.32
CA LYS A 11 -4.58 17.10 -2.30
C LYS A 11 -3.19 16.44 -2.35
N PHE A 12 -3.00 15.35 -1.63
CA PHE A 12 -1.75 14.58 -1.67
C PHE A 12 -1.51 13.96 -3.05
N HIS A 13 -2.54 13.38 -3.66
CA HIS A 13 -2.46 12.77 -4.99
C HIS A 13 -2.33 13.81 -6.13
N GLY A 14 -2.86 15.02 -5.93
CA GLY A 14 -2.76 16.15 -6.85
C GLY A 14 -3.97 16.35 -7.75
N HIS A 15 -4.91 15.41 -7.83
CA HIS A 15 -6.16 15.57 -8.56
C HIS A 15 -7.25 14.60 -8.07
N LEU A 16 -8.51 14.91 -8.36
CA LEU A 16 -9.65 14.04 -8.08
C LEU A 16 -9.83 13.02 -9.20
N CYS A 17 -9.96 11.74 -8.86
CA CYS A 17 -10.30 10.69 -9.81
C CYS A 17 -10.96 9.48 -9.11
N GLY A 18 -11.62 8.63 -9.88
CA GLY A 18 -12.25 7.39 -9.36
C GLY A 18 -11.25 6.45 -8.69
N GLY A 19 -9.98 6.41 -9.15
CA GLY A 19 -8.94 5.59 -8.53
C GLY A 19 -8.63 6.02 -7.10
N VAL A 20 -8.48 7.33 -6.84
CA VAL A 20 -8.26 7.85 -5.48
C VAL A 20 -9.45 7.53 -4.58
N ALA A 21 -10.69 7.71 -5.07
CA ALA A 21 -11.92 7.40 -4.33
C ALA A 21 -12.00 5.90 -4.00
N SER A 22 -11.70 5.03 -4.97
CA SER A 22 -11.68 3.58 -4.79
C SER A 22 -10.63 3.15 -3.76
N GLY A 23 -9.43 3.71 -3.82
CA GLY A 23 -8.37 3.43 -2.85
C GLY A 23 -8.75 3.89 -1.43
N TYR A 24 -9.39 5.05 -1.31
CA TYR A 24 -9.89 5.57 -0.04
C TYR A 24 -10.95 4.64 0.58
N ALA A 25 -11.96 4.24 -0.20
CA ALA A 25 -13.01 3.32 0.25
C ALA A 25 -12.44 1.95 0.63
N LEU A 26 -11.56 1.38 -0.22
CA LEU A 26 -10.90 0.09 0.01
C LEU A 26 -10.04 0.10 1.29
N GLY A 27 -9.25 1.15 1.48
CA GLY A 27 -8.39 1.29 2.65
C GLY A 27 -9.18 1.40 3.96
N LYS A 28 -10.23 2.22 3.97
CA LYS A 28 -11.14 2.35 5.11
C LYS A 28 -11.76 1.01 5.47
N TYR A 29 -12.35 0.32 4.48
CA TYR A 29 -13.01 -0.95 4.72
C TYR A 29 -12.04 -2.03 5.24
N ALA A 30 -10.84 -2.12 4.68
CA ALA A 30 -9.82 -3.03 5.18
C ALA A 30 -9.44 -2.76 6.64
N MET A 31 -9.30 -1.48 7.03
CA MET A 31 -9.03 -1.09 8.42
C MET A 31 -10.20 -1.43 9.36
N GLU A 32 -11.43 -1.19 8.92
CA GLU A 32 -12.64 -1.52 9.69
C GLU A 32 -12.75 -3.02 9.98
N LEU A 33 -12.52 -3.86 8.96
CA LEU A 33 -12.58 -5.32 9.09
C LEU A 33 -11.61 -5.88 10.13
N ILE A 34 -10.42 -5.29 10.27
CA ILE A 34 -9.43 -5.75 11.26
C ILE A 34 -9.46 -4.96 12.58
N GLY A 35 -10.44 -4.04 12.71
CA GLY A 35 -10.56 -3.17 13.88
C GLY A 35 -9.32 -2.28 14.12
N ALA A 36 -8.65 -1.86 13.04
CA ALA A 36 -7.48 -0.99 13.13
C ALA A 36 -7.88 0.49 13.16
N LYS A 37 -7.00 1.30 13.76
CA LYS A 37 -7.13 2.76 13.86
C LYS A 37 -5.96 3.44 13.14
N PRO A 38 -6.13 4.70 12.68
CA PRO A 38 -4.99 5.50 12.20
C PRO A 38 -3.87 5.55 13.23
N GLY A 39 -2.66 5.21 12.81
CA GLY A 39 -1.48 5.14 13.68
C GLY A 39 -1.14 3.75 14.22
N ASP A 40 -2.02 2.78 14.08
CA ASP A 40 -1.71 1.40 14.47
C ASP A 40 -0.52 0.84 13.67
N PRO A 41 0.26 -0.09 14.26
CA PRO A 41 1.38 -0.74 13.57
C PRO A 41 0.87 -1.76 12.54
N LEU A 42 0.68 -1.31 11.30
CA LEU A 42 0.15 -2.10 10.19
C LEU A 42 1.22 -2.42 9.15
N TYR A 43 0.97 -3.48 8.37
CA TYR A 43 1.71 -3.85 7.17
C TYR A 43 0.74 -4.16 6.04
N ALA A 44 1.01 -3.60 4.86
CA ALA A 44 0.13 -3.70 3.71
C ALA A 44 0.85 -4.26 2.48
N VAL A 45 0.13 -5.06 1.70
CA VAL A 45 0.50 -5.45 0.33
C VAL A 45 -0.64 -5.02 -0.58
N VAL A 46 -0.37 -4.14 -1.56
CA VAL A 46 -1.31 -3.75 -2.60
C VAL A 46 -0.97 -4.49 -3.90
N GLU A 47 -2.02 -4.91 -4.63
CA GLU A 47 -1.86 -5.70 -5.86
C GLU A 47 -2.01 -4.83 -7.13
N PHE A 48 -1.85 -3.52 -7.00
CA PHE A 48 -1.93 -2.51 -8.05
C PHE A 48 -0.86 -1.43 -7.87
N GLN A 49 -0.54 -0.76 -8.95
CA GLN A 49 0.36 0.41 -8.98
C GLN A 49 -0.32 1.55 -9.75
N ASN A 50 -1.24 2.24 -9.09
CA ASN A 50 -2.03 3.34 -9.66
C ASN A 50 -2.48 4.31 -8.56
N CYS A 51 -3.40 5.23 -8.88
CA CYS A 51 -3.94 6.26 -7.97
C CYS A 51 -4.44 5.71 -6.63
N MET A 52 -4.95 4.47 -6.61
CA MET A 52 -5.42 3.83 -5.37
C MET A 52 -4.30 3.69 -4.34
N THR A 53 -3.04 3.50 -4.78
CA THR A 53 -1.89 3.32 -3.89
C THR A 53 -1.68 4.53 -2.98
N ASP A 54 -1.82 5.74 -3.51
CA ASP A 54 -1.68 6.97 -2.74
C ASP A 54 -2.75 7.10 -1.67
N ALA A 55 -3.99 6.78 -2.02
CA ALA A 55 -5.09 6.77 -1.06
C ALA A 55 -4.87 5.72 0.06
N ILE A 56 -4.43 4.52 -0.27
CA ILE A 56 -4.08 3.49 0.71
C ILE A 56 -2.99 3.98 1.67
N GLN A 57 -1.95 4.63 1.17
CA GLN A 57 -0.88 5.17 2.02
C GLN A 57 -1.42 6.15 3.05
N MET A 58 -2.29 7.06 2.61
CA MET A 58 -2.86 8.10 3.46
C MET A 58 -3.84 7.53 4.50
N VAL A 59 -4.69 6.60 4.10
CA VAL A 59 -5.73 6.02 4.97
C VAL A 59 -5.13 5.08 6.02
N THR A 60 -4.22 4.19 5.60
CA THR A 60 -3.68 3.14 6.48
C THR A 60 -2.43 3.57 7.24
N GLY A 61 -1.77 4.62 6.78
CA GLY A 61 -0.44 5.01 7.27
C GLY A 61 0.67 4.03 6.87
N CYS A 62 0.37 3.02 6.06
CA CYS A 62 1.38 2.16 5.46
C CYS A 62 1.95 2.85 4.22
N THR A 63 3.25 3.06 4.17
CA THR A 63 3.90 3.74 3.04
C THR A 63 5.12 2.96 2.55
N THR A 64 5.46 3.14 1.28
CA THR A 64 6.68 2.57 0.70
C THR A 64 7.94 3.10 1.39
N GLY A 65 7.96 4.38 1.74
CA GLY A 65 9.09 5.01 2.44
C GLY A 65 9.32 4.49 3.86
N LYS A 66 8.26 4.08 4.56
CA LYS A 66 8.37 3.41 5.88
C LYS A 66 8.73 1.92 5.76
N GLY A 67 8.67 1.34 4.54
CA GLY A 67 8.90 -0.08 4.30
C GLY A 67 7.82 -0.99 4.88
N ASN A 68 6.62 -0.47 5.12
CA ASN A 68 5.47 -1.22 5.59
C ASN A 68 4.30 -1.25 4.59
N LEU A 69 4.56 -0.84 3.34
CA LEU A 69 3.72 -1.06 2.19
C LEU A 69 4.56 -1.66 1.07
N VAL A 70 4.08 -2.76 0.51
CA VAL A 70 4.67 -3.43 -0.65
C VAL A 70 3.69 -3.36 -1.81
N VAL A 71 4.18 -2.95 -2.97
CA VAL A 71 3.42 -2.96 -4.23
C VAL A 71 3.77 -4.24 -5.00
N ARG A 72 2.78 -5.09 -5.24
CA ARG A 72 2.84 -6.25 -6.14
C ARG A 72 1.92 -5.95 -7.31
N ASN A 73 2.46 -5.40 -8.39
CA ASN A 73 1.65 -4.98 -9.53
C ASN A 73 1.08 -6.17 -10.29
N LEU A 74 -0.14 -6.57 -9.92
CA LEU A 74 -0.92 -7.65 -10.55
C LEU A 74 -2.15 -7.10 -11.29
N ASP A 75 -2.30 -5.77 -11.35
CA ASP A 75 -3.48 -5.06 -11.88
C ASP A 75 -4.82 -5.52 -11.27
N LYS A 76 -4.79 -5.89 -9.99
CA LYS A 76 -5.98 -6.27 -9.22
C LYS A 76 -6.29 -5.22 -8.17
N GLY A 77 -7.51 -4.74 -8.11
CA GLY A 77 -7.99 -3.81 -7.06
C GLY A 77 -8.04 -4.47 -5.69
N ALA A 78 -6.89 -4.88 -5.16
CA ALA A 78 -6.82 -5.66 -3.92
C ALA A 78 -5.74 -5.16 -2.97
N ILE A 79 -6.06 -5.18 -1.67
CA ILE A 79 -5.13 -4.95 -0.56
C ILE A 79 -5.13 -6.15 0.39
N THR A 80 -3.96 -6.55 0.85
CA THR A 80 -3.82 -7.37 2.07
C THR A 80 -3.30 -6.47 3.18
N LEU A 81 -4.08 -6.28 4.24
CA LEU A 81 -3.75 -5.45 5.38
C LEU A 81 -3.70 -6.31 6.64
N VAL A 82 -2.59 -6.27 7.36
CA VAL A 82 -2.39 -7.06 8.57
C VAL A 82 -1.83 -6.23 9.72
N LYS A 83 -2.09 -6.65 10.95
CA LYS A 83 -1.43 -6.13 12.16
C LYS A 83 0.00 -6.63 12.19
N LYS A 84 0.99 -5.74 12.33
CA LYS A 84 2.41 -6.11 12.32
C LYS A 84 2.78 -7.13 13.38
N GLU A 85 2.15 -7.01 14.54
CA GLU A 85 2.46 -7.83 15.69
C GLU A 85 2.12 -9.32 15.47
N THR A 86 1.02 -9.60 14.78
CA THR A 86 0.51 -10.96 14.60
C THR A 86 0.65 -11.48 13.16
N GLY A 87 0.86 -10.60 12.20
CA GLY A 87 0.80 -10.92 10.77
C GLY A 87 -0.60 -11.28 10.28
N LYS A 88 -1.64 -11.21 11.15
CA LYS A 88 -3.03 -11.56 10.82
C LYS A 88 -3.82 -10.33 10.38
N GLY A 89 -4.73 -10.54 9.45
CA GLY A 89 -5.61 -9.51 8.91
C GLY A 89 -6.50 -10.01 7.81
N VAL A 90 -6.70 -9.18 6.78
CA VAL A 90 -7.64 -9.48 5.69
C VAL A 90 -7.01 -9.16 4.34
N ARG A 91 -7.43 -9.90 3.32
CA ARG A 91 -7.30 -9.49 1.92
C ARG A 91 -8.66 -9.04 1.42
N VAL A 92 -8.76 -7.79 0.98
CA VAL A 92 -9.97 -7.16 0.45
C VAL A 92 -9.75 -6.88 -1.03
N VAL A 93 -10.77 -7.19 -1.83
CA VAL A 93 -10.82 -6.88 -3.28
C VAL A 93 -11.99 -5.94 -3.49
N ILE A 94 -11.75 -4.84 -4.19
CA ILE A 94 -12.81 -3.91 -4.61
C ILE A 94 -13.26 -4.23 -6.04
N ASP A 95 -14.57 -4.28 -6.24
CA ASP A 95 -15.24 -4.34 -7.53
C ASP A 95 -16.35 -3.29 -7.54
N ASN A 96 -16.01 -2.11 -8.03
CA ASN A 96 -16.90 -0.96 -8.10
C ASN A 96 -17.09 -0.44 -9.53
N MET A 97 -16.83 -1.29 -10.53
CA MET A 97 -16.96 -0.95 -11.96
C MET A 97 -18.40 -0.59 -12.36
N HIS A 98 -19.39 -1.01 -11.58
CA HIS A 98 -20.80 -0.69 -11.80
C HIS A 98 -21.20 0.69 -11.27
N ILE A 99 -20.33 1.35 -10.49
CA ILE A 99 -20.59 2.71 -9.98
C ILE A 99 -20.21 3.73 -11.06
N THR A 100 -21.14 4.61 -11.36
CA THR A 100 -20.97 5.65 -12.37
C THR A 100 -21.22 7.04 -11.77
N GLY A 101 -20.83 8.07 -12.47
CA GLY A 101 -21.10 9.48 -12.19
C GLY A 101 -20.90 10.29 -13.46
N GLU A 102 -21.65 11.37 -13.64
CA GLU A 102 -21.54 12.27 -14.80
C GLU A 102 -20.30 13.17 -14.71
N THR A 103 -19.82 13.41 -13.49
CA THR A 103 -18.60 14.18 -13.22
C THR A 103 -17.64 13.38 -12.35
N PRO A 104 -16.33 13.72 -12.35
CA PRO A 104 -15.36 13.11 -11.43
C PRO A 104 -15.78 13.24 -9.95
N GLU A 105 -16.38 14.36 -9.57
CA GLU A 105 -16.86 14.63 -8.22
C GLU A 105 -18.01 13.71 -7.84
N GLU A 106 -18.97 13.56 -8.72
CA GLU A 106 -20.12 12.67 -8.52
C GLU A 106 -19.68 11.21 -8.47
N LEU A 107 -18.81 10.78 -9.39
CA LEU A 107 -18.26 9.43 -9.38
C LEU A 107 -17.52 9.15 -8.06
N ALA A 108 -16.67 10.05 -7.61
CA ALA A 108 -15.93 9.89 -6.36
C ALA A 108 -16.86 9.81 -5.15
N LYS A 109 -17.86 10.68 -5.10
CA LYS A 109 -18.89 10.67 -4.06
C LYS A 109 -19.63 9.33 -4.03
N ASN A 110 -20.12 8.87 -5.18
CA ASN A 110 -20.87 7.62 -5.31
C ASN A 110 -20.01 6.41 -4.88
N ILE A 111 -18.72 6.39 -5.20
CA ILE A 111 -17.78 5.34 -4.76
C ILE A 111 -17.61 5.36 -3.23
N ILE A 112 -17.44 6.54 -2.63
CA ILE A 112 -17.16 6.67 -1.19
C ILE A 112 -18.40 6.37 -0.35
N GLU A 113 -19.59 6.73 -0.84
CA GLU A 113 -20.88 6.53 -0.16
C GLU A 113 -21.46 5.12 -0.38
N ALA A 114 -20.95 4.35 -1.35
CA ALA A 114 -21.40 2.99 -1.61
C ALA A 114 -21.17 2.08 -0.39
N ASP A 115 -22.12 1.18 -0.13
CA ASP A 115 -21.92 0.18 0.90
C ASP A 115 -20.76 -0.75 0.52
N PRO A 116 -19.67 -0.79 1.31
CA PRO A 116 -18.53 -1.63 0.99
C PRO A 116 -18.85 -3.13 0.93
N LYS A 117 -19.95 -3.58 1.52
CA LYS A 117 -20.43 -4.97 1.39
C LYS A 117 -20.94 -5.32 0.00
N THR A 118 -21.31 -4.32 -0.80
CA THR A 118 -21.76 -4.51 -2.18
C THR A 118 -20.65 -4.31 -3.21
N THR A 119 -19.58 -3.60 -2.82
CA THR A 119 -18.46 -3.23 -3.70
C THR A 119 -17.18 -3.98 -3.38
N CYS A 120 -17.13 -4.70 -2.26
CA CYS A 120 -15.93 -5.40 -1.85
C CYS A 120 -16.24 -6.85 -1.45
N THR A 121 -15.28 -7.72 -1.74
CA THR A 121 -15.20 -9.06 -1.15
C THR A 121 -13.95 -9.15 -0.29
N TYR A 122 -14.01 -9.97 0.77
CA TYR A 122 -12.83 -10.14 1.62
C TYR A 122 -12.69 -11.59 2.12
N ARG A 123 -11.47 -11.91 2.52
CA ARG A 123 -11.15 -13.14 3.23
C ARG A 123 -10.08 -12.87 4.28
N GLU A 124 -10.01 -13.71 5.30
CA GLU A 124 -8.90 -13.70 6.23
C GLU A 124 -7.57 -13.93 5.50
N ALA A 125 -6.52 -13.29 5.99
CA ALA A 125 -5.18 -13.41 5.44
C ALA A 125 -4.13 -13.36 6.54
N THR A 126 -3.01 -14.04 6.29
CA THR A 126 -1.83 -13.96 7.13
C THR A 126 -0.63 -13.63 6.25
N LEU A 127 0.20 -12.70 6.68
CA LEU A 127 1.45 -12.36 6.02
C LEU A 127 2.61 -12.55 7.00
N GLU A 128 3.72 -13.04 6.50
CA GLU A 128 4.99 -12.90 7.18
C GLU A 128 5.44 -11.43 7.06
N VAL A 129 5.43 -10.72 8.20
CA VAL A 129 5.86 -9.32 8.22
C VAL A 129 7.37 -9.29 8.34
N PRO A 130 8.08 -8.72 7.34
CA PRO A 130 9.53 -8.69 7.38
C PRO A 130 10.05 -7.92 8.60
N ALA A 131 11.08 -8.46 9.23
CA ALA A 131 11.81 -7.73 10.26
C ALA A 131 12.38 -6.42 9.68
N ARG A 132 12.55 -5.41 10.54
CA ARG A 132 13.17 -4.16 10.12
C ARG A 132 14.58 -4.45 9.61
N ARG A 133 14.86 -4.02 8.37
CA ARG A 133 16.19 -4.19 7.76
C ARG A 133 17.25 -3.47 8.57
N PRO A 134 18.41 -4.10 8.83
CA PRO A 134 19.54 -3.42 9.45
C PRO A 134 19.97 -2.22 8.60
N LYS A 135 20.29 -1.11 9.24
CA LYS A 135 20.79 0.11 8.55
C LYS A 135 22.32 0.11 8.44
N LYS A 136 22.91 -0.99 7.98
CA LYS A 136 24.35 -1.01 7.71
C LYS A 136 24.60 -0.61 6.26
N LEU A 137 25.38 0.44 6.09
CA LEU A 137 25.80 0.96 4.79
C LEU A 137 27.23 0.53 4.50
N ILE A 138 27.47 0.13 3.27
CA ILE A 138 28.77 -0.30 2.74
C ILE A 138 29.02 0.37 1.38
N LYS A 139 30.24 0.26 0.88
CA LYS A 139 30.59 0.74 -0.47
C LYS A 139 30.65 -0.42 -1.45
N CYS A 140 30.21 -0.16 -2.66
CA CYS A 140 30.36 -1.08 -3.78
C CYS A 140 31.80 -1.08 -4.29
N ASP A 141 32.41 -2.26 -4.44
CA ASP A 141 33.79 -2.39 -4.91
C ASP A 141 33.96 -2.04 -6.40
N LYS A 142 32.84 -1.95 -7.19
CA LYS A 142 32.88 -1.61 -8.61
C LYS A 142 32.60 -0.13 -8.89
N CYS A 143 31.51 0.43 -8.35
CA CYS A 143 31.14 1.83 -8.62
C CYS A 143 31.49 2.81 -7.49
N GLY A 144 31.86 2.33 -6.29
CA GLY A 144 32.17 3.15 -5.14
C GLY A 144 30.97 3.78 -4.43
N GLU A 145 29.74 3.57 -4.92
CA GLU A 145 28.53 4.10 -4.31
C GLU A 145 28.21 3.42 -2.98
N THR A 146 27.66 4.21 -2.06
CA THR A 146 27.20 3.70 -0.76
C THR A 146 25.80 3.10 -0.88
N PHE A 147 25.62 1.88 -0.38
CA PHE A 147 24.35 1.17 -0.43
C PHE A 147 24.14 0.29 0.81
N SER A 148 22.95 -0.30 0.94
CA SER A 148 22.63 -1.18 2.09
C SER A 148 23.29 -2.55 1.94
N GLU A 149 24.01 -3.00 2.98
CA GLU A 149 24.57 -4.36 3.06
C GLU A 149 23.53 -5.47 2.84
N TYR A 150 22.25 -5.18 3.16
CA TYR A 150 21.15 -6.14 3.00
C TYR A 150 20.94 -6.62 1.55
N VAL A 151 21.29 -5.79 0.56
CA VAL A 151 21.16 -6.11 -0.87
C VAL A 151 22.52 -6.31 -1.53
N ALA A 152 23.57 -6.50 -0.75
CA ALA A 152 24.92 -6.77 -1.24
C ALA A 152 25.06 -8.20 -1.70
N GLU A 153 25.78 -8.40 -2.78
CA GLU A 153 26.20 -9.74 -3.22
C GLU A 153 27.73 -9.79 -3.29
N ASN A 154 28.27 -10.96 -2.91
CA ASN A 154 29.69 -11.25 -3.10
C ASN A 154 29.88 -11.98 -4.42
N VAL A 155 30.54 -11.33 -5.35
CA VAL A 155 30.89 -11.90 -6.66
C VAL A 155 32.41 -11.90 -6.77
N ASP A 156 33.02 -13.08 -6.83
CA ASP A 156 34.47 -13.27 -6.93
C ASP A 156 35.30 -12.49 -5.88
N GLY A 157 34.78 -12.45 -4.64
CA GLY A 157 35.44 -11.76 -3.52
C GLY A 157 35.18 -10.25 -3.46
N LYS A 158 34.40 -9.69 -4.39
CA LYS A 158 33.99 -8.26 -4.41
C LYS A 158 32.56 -8.11 -3.91
N ILE A 159 32.33 -7.09 -3.09
CA ILE A 159 31.01 -6.73 -2.61
C ILE A 159 30.38 -5.75 -3.60
N LEU A 160 29.35 -6.19 -4.29
CA LEU A 160 28.69 -5.41 -5.36
C LEU A 160 27.27 -5.01 -4.98
N CYS A 161 26.88 -3.82 -5.45
CA CYS A 161 25.49 -3.33 -5.39
C CYS A 161 24.65 -3.98 -6.50
N PRO A 162 23.31 -3.99 -6.42
CA PRO A 162 22.42 -4.61 -7.40
C PRO A 162 22.61 -4.15 -8.84
N ASP A 163 23.02 -2.91 -9.07
CA ASP A 163 23.28 -2.38 -10.42
C ASP A 163 24.59 -2.89 -11.02
N CYS A 164 25.55 -3.24 -10.19
CA CYS A 164 26.86 -3.72 -10.63
C CYS A 164 26.94 -5.22 -10.84
N ILE A 165 25.91 -5.96 -10.41
CA ILE A 165 25.80 -7.42 -10.57
C ILE A 165 25.25 -7.76 -11.95
N LYS A 166 24.52 -6.88 -12.59
CA LYS A 166 23.91 -7.04 -13.93
C LYS A 166 24.97 -7.14 -15.03
#